data_32c682d88004e304d34b5de62e744e57
#
_entry.id   32c682d88004e304d34b5de62e744e57
#
_cell.length_a   1.000
_cell.length_b   1.000
_cell.length_c   1.000
_cell.angle_alpha   90.00
_cell.angle_beta   90.00
_cell.angle_gamma   90.00
#
_symmetry.space_group_name_H-M   'P 1'
#
loop_
_entity.id
_entity.type
_entity.pdbx_description
1 polymer ?
#
loop_
_entity_poly.entity_id
_entity_poly.type
_entity_poly.pdbx_seq_one_letter_code
_entity_poly.pdbx_strand_id
1 'polypeptide(L)'
;SSELPAPKTPSSHSAPVFPLPATLMAPRITPRLLSPTSSQVAARTADMKQYLSLDPEMLLKLLQKRPILQHPIPEHVLILDIRPTTAFVRAHLRDSTNVCAPTTLLRRSEFTIERLEEQILDEGPEKETFQQWRSYTDAPSRTSWIVALDTDSTKPTSIGRSSAGGGGPSLLGLLRKFDVAGYKGTLCWVRGGFHAVTALAGSAEFIEHDTTESSSYIPHTMRH
;
A
#
# COMPACT_ATOMS: atom_id res chain seq x y z
N SER A 1 -55.48 36.32 4.26
CA SER A 1 -54.88 36.78 5.54
C SER A 1 -54.68 35.57 6.40
N SER A 2 -53.44 35.07 6.45
CA SER A 2 -53.03 33.99 7.35
C SER A 2 -51.74 34.42 8.04
N GLU A 3 -51.91 34.65 9.31
CA GLU A 3 -50.91 35.15 10.25
C GLU A 3 -50.06 33.97 10.77
N LEU A 4 -48.73 34.06 10.68
CA LEU A 4 -47.78 33.09 11.17
C LEU A 4 -47.44 33.38 12.64
N PRO A 5 -47.40 32.38 13.52
CA PRO A 5 -47.01 32.58 14.92
C PRO A 5 -45.49 32.72 15.12
N ALA A 6 -45.10 33.63 16.01
CA ALA A 6 -43.74 33.94 16.38
C ALA A 6 -43.05 32.80 17.18
N PRO A 7 -41.72 32.66 17.09
CA PRO A 7 -40.96 31.64 17.83
C PRO A 7 -40.78 32.02 19.30
N LYS A 8 -41.03 31.04 20.18
CA LYS A 8 -40.78 31.13 21.64
C LYS A 8 -39.32 30.99 21.97
N THR A 9 -38.76 31.93 22.72
CA THR A 9 -37.43 31.90 23.32
C THR A 9 -37.38 30.87 24.46
N PRO A 10 -36.32 30.03 24.54
CA PRO A 10 -36.15 29.15 25.69
C PRO A 10 -35.54 29.89 26.89
N SER A 11 -36.14 29.64 28.03
CA SER A 11 -35.83 30.14 29.38
C SER A 11 -34.43 29.67 29.85
N SER A 12 -33.66 30.61 30.41
CA SER A 12 -32.38 30.37 31.03
C SER A 12 -32.55 29.59 32.34
N HIS A 13 -32.09 28.34 32.37
CA HIS A 13 -31.92 27.62 33.64
C HIS A 13 -30.53 27.88 34.25
N SER A 14 -30.52 28.49 35.43
CA SER A 14 -29.36 28.67 36.29
C SER A 14 -28.82 27.34 36.74
N ALA A 15 -27.51 27.12 36.50
CA ALA A 15 -26.79 25.96 37.01
C ALA A 15 -26.46 26.09 38.51
N PRO A 16 -26.53 25.01 39.29
CA PRO A 16 -26.16 25.05 40.70
C PRO A 16 -24.64 25.14 40.86
N VAL A 17 -24.22 26.08 41.74
CA VAL A 17 -22.83 26.27 42.17
C VAL A 17 -22.51 25.19 43.19
N PHE A 18 -21.59 24.28 42.90
CA PHE A 18 -21.01 23.34 43.86
C PHE A 18 -19.74 23.92 44.48
N PRO A 19 -19.58 23.86 45.82
CA PRO A 19 -18.34 24.29 46.46
C PRO A 19 -17.20 23.31 46.20
N LEU A 20 -16.02 23.86 45.86
CA LEU A 20 -14.79 23.14 45.66
C LEU A 20 -14.28 22.55 46.99
N PRO A 21 -13.88 21.28 47.09
CA PRO A 21 -13.19 20.75 48.25
C PRO A 21 -11.72 21.19 48.28
N ALA A 22 -11.24 21.40 49.50
CA ALA A 22 -9.92 21.88 49.85
C ALA A 22 -8.78 21.02 49.28
N THR A 23 -7.79 21.72 48.80
CA THR A 23 -6.50 21.23 48.26
C THR A 23 -5.77 20.35 49.26
N LEU A 24 -5.75 19.04 49.04
CA LEU A 24 -4.77 18.12 49.61
C LEU A 24 -3.52 18.17 48.74
N MET A 25 -2.44 18.73 49.24
CA MET A 25 -1.12 18.68 48.64
C MET A 25 -0.63 17.24 48.57
N ALA A 26 -0.70 16.64 47.37
CA ALA A 26 -0.02 15.39 47.05
C ALA A 26 1.45 15.68 46.71
N PRO A 27 2.41 14.84 47.14
CA PRO A 27 3.82 15.01 46.80
C PRO A 27 4.03 14.91 45.30
N ARG A 28 4.76 15.86 44.73
CA ARG A 28 5.23 15.84 43.34
C ARG A 28 6.11 14.62 43.14
N ILE A 29 5.54 13.56 42.58
CA ILE A 29 6.32 12.50 41.97
C ILE A 29 6.75 13.01 40.58
N THR A 30 7.99 13.45 40.47
CA THR A 30 8.62 13.73 39.20
C THR A 30 8.65 12.41 38.39
N PRO A 31 8.04 12.33 37.20
CA PRO A 31 8.21 11.16 36.34
C PRO A 31 9.68 11.12 35.93
N ARG A 32 10.42 10.17 36.50
CA ARG A 32 11.76 9.81 36.02
C ARG A 32 11.61 9.32 34.60
N LEU A 33 11.97 10.16 33.63
CA LEU A 33 12.15 9.76 32.22
C LEU A 33 13.17 8.61 32.20
N LEU A 34 12.67 7.39 32.22
CA LEU A 34 13.48 6.22 31.89
C LEU A 34 13.80 6.35 30.41
N SER A 35 14.99 6.86 30.09
CA SER A 35 15.56 6.76 28.77
C SER A 35 15.51 5.29 28.34
N PRO A 36 14.96 4.96 27.17
CA PRO A 36 14.94 3.58 26.70
C PRO A 36 16.37 3.05 26.68
N THR A 37 16.61 1.97 27.43
CA THR A 37 17.92 1.31 27.46
C THR A 37 18.32 0.93 26.05
N SER A 38 19.60 1.11 25.73
CA SER A 38 20.22 0.82 24.41
C SER A 38 19.82 -0.56 23.86
N SER A 39 19.57 -1.54 24.74
CA SER A 39 19.06 -2.87 24.38
C SER A 39 17.66 -2.89 23.76
N GLN A 40 16.75 -1.97 24.15
CA GLN A 40 15.39 -1.91 23.58
C GLN A 40 15.40 -1.26 22.19
N VAL A 41 16.35 -0.36 21.94
CA VAL A 41 16.52 0.23 20.58
C VAL A 41 17.16 -0.80 19.66
N ALA A 42 18.16 -1.56 20.14
CA ALA A 42 18.79 -2.63 19.35
C ALA A 42 17.81 -3.78 19.01
N ALA A 43 16.93 -4.17 19.94
CA ALA A 43 15.91 -5.20 19.69
C ALA A 43 14.86 -4.74 18.65
N ARG A 44 14.56 -3.45 18.57
CA ARG A 44 13.64 -2.90 17.56
C ARG A 44 14.26 -2.77 16.16
N THR A 45 15.58 -2.69 16.06
CA THR A 45 16.27 -2.63 14.77
C THR A 45 16.62 -4.01 14.21
N ALA A 46 16.68 -5.05 15.05
CA ALA A 46 17.01 -6.41 14.65
C ALA A 46 15.88 -7.14 13.89
N ASP A 47 14.64 -6.65 13.92
CA ASP A 47 13.47 -7.30 13.31
C ASP A 47 13.08 -6.71 11.94
N MET A 48 13.93 -5.89 11.34
CA MET A 48 13.68 -5.35 10.01
C MET A 48 14.35 -6.22 8.95
N LYS A 49 13.66 -7.29 8.55
CA LYS A 49 14.05 -8.04 7.35
C LYS A 49 14.14 -7.06 6.18
N GLN A 50 15.31 -6.96 5.60
CA GLN A 50 15.55 -6.11 4.45
C GLN A 50 15.11 -6.86 3.20
N TYR A 51 14.00 -6.45 2.60
CA TYR A 51 13.55 -6.99 1.32
C TYR A 51 14.45 -6.50 0.19
N LEU A 52 14.57 -7.30 -0.86
CA LEU A 52 15.44 -6.98 -2.01
C LEU A 52 14.93 -5.71 -2.71
N SER A 53 15.85 -4.77 -2.95
CA SER A 53 15.59 -3.61 -3.79
C SER A 53 15.86 -3.97 -5.25
N LEU A 54 14.85 -3.83 -6.10
CA LEU A 54 14.93 -4.11 -7.52
C LEU A 54 15.06 -2.79 -8.29
N ASP A 55 16.09 -2.65 -9.11
CA ASP A 55 16.20 -1.50 -10.01
C ASP A 55 15.21 -1.65 -11.17
N PRO A 56 14.65 -0.55 -11.70
CA PRO A 56 13.65 -0.59 -12.77
C PRO A 56 14.10 -1.36 -14.01
N GLU A 57 15.38 -1.26 -14.39
CA GLU A 57 15.96 -2.03 -15.51
C GLU A 57 15.95 -3.54 -15.25
N MET A 58 16.15 -3.94 -14.00
CA MET A 58 16.04 -5.36 -13.61
C MET A 58 14.60 -5.85 -13.69
N LEU A 59 13.63 -5.02 -13.33
CA LEU A 59 12.21 -5.36 -13.52
C LEU A 59 11.88 -5.57 -15.00
N LEU A 60 12.31 -4.67 -15.90
CA LEU A 60 12.09 -4.85 -17.34
C LEU A 60 12.73 -6.14 -17.86
N LYS A 61 13.93 -6.49 -17.40
CA LYS A 61 14.57 -7.78 -17.75
C LYS A 61 13.74 -8.98 -17.26
N LEU A 62 13.18 -8.90 -16.05
CA LEU A 62 12.26 -9.92 -15.53
C LEU A 62 11.06 -10.10 -16.44
N LEU A 63 10.40 -9.00 -16.80
CA LEU A 63 9.23 -9.01 -17.70
C LEU A 63 9.58 -9.55 -19.09
N GLN A 64 10.77 -9.25 -19.59
CA GLN A 64 11.30 -9.78 -20.87
C GLN A 64 11.78 -11.23 -20.74
N LYS A 65 11.72 -11.84 -19.55
CA LYS A 65 12.31 -13.17 -19.27
C LYS A 65 13.79 -13.27 -19.64
N ARG A 66 14.54 -12.17 -19.47
CA ARG A 66 15.98 -12.10 -19.72
C ARG A 66 16.77 -12.48 -18.47
N PRO A 67 17.96 -13.08 -18.62
CA PRO A 67 18.83 -13.42 -17.49
C PRO A 67 19.17 -12.18 -16.65
N ILE A 68 19.03 -12.31 -15.34
CA ILE A 68 19.42 -11.30 -14.36
C ILE A 68 20.71 -11.78 -13.72
N LEU A 69 21.73 -10.89 -13.70
CA LEU A 69 23.02 -11.21 -13.08
C LEU A 69 22.79 -11.58 -11.60
N GLN A 70 23.34 -12.72 -11.17
CA GLN A 70 23.30 -13.25 -9.79
C GLN A 70 21.95 -13.79 -9.29
N HIS A 71 20.89 -13.78 -10.10
CA HIS A 71 19.62 -14.36 -9.71
C HIS A 71 19.09 -15.31 -10.79
N PRO A 72 18.52 -16.45 -10.41
CA PRO A 72 17.84 -17.31 -11.36
C PRO A 72 16.62 -16.56 -11.93
N ILE A 73 16.31 -16.81 -13.20
CA ILE A 73 15.08 -16.29 -13.79
C ILE A 73 13.91 -16.95 -13.06
N PRO A 74 13.03 -16.19 -12.40
CA PRO A 74 11.89 -16.79 -11.73
C PRO A 74 10.91 -17.37 -12.74
N GLU A 75 10.37 -18.53 -12.44
CA GLU A 75 9.33 -19.16 -13.27
C GLU A 75 8.03 -18.34 -13.21
N HIS A 76 7.76 -17.76 -12.05
CA HIS A 76 6.56 -16.98 -11.79
C HIS A 76 6.89 -15.67 -11.07
N VAL A 77 6.33 -14.58 -11.60
CA VAL A 77 6.44 -13.24 -11.01
C VAL A 77 5.03 -12.72 -10.74
N LEU A 78 4.77 -12.33 -9.49
CA LEU A 78 3.58 -11.59 -9.12
C LEU A 78 3.95 -10.13 -8.92
N ILE A 79 3.35 -9.24 -9.70
CA ILE A 79 3.56 -7.79 -9.59
C ILE A 79 2.39 -7.20 -8.82
N LEU A 80 2.68 -6.55 -7.70
CA LEU A 80 1.69 -5.91 -6.84
C LEU A 80 1.86 -4.40 -6.88
N ASP A 81 0.88 -3.72 -7.47
CA ASP A 81 0.84 -2.26 -7.55
C ASP A 81 0.00 -1.72 -6.39
N ILE A 82 0.64 -1.02 -5.45
CA ILE A 82 -0.04 -0.47 -4.26
C ILE A 82 -0.52 0.96 -4.44
N ARG A 83 -0.42 1.52 -5.64
CA ARG A 83 -0.94 2.86 -5.92
C ARG A 83 -2.46 2.90 -5.79
N PRO A 84 -3.04 4.10 -5.61
CA PRO A 84 -4.47 4.28 -5.68
C PRO A 84 -5.06 3.70 -6.97
N THR A 85 -6.22 3.07 -6.89
CA THR A 85 -6.89 2.44 -8.04
C THR A 85 -7.06 3.40 -9.21
N THR A 86 -7.35 4.68 -8.96
CA THR A 86 -7.45 5.71 -10.00
C THR A 86 -6.14 5.95 -10.76
N ALA A 87 -4.99 5.78 -10.12
CA ALA A 87 -3.68 5.87 -10.77
C ALA A 87 -3.36 4.58 -11.53
N PHE A 88 -3.72 3.43 -10.98
CA PHE A 88 -3.56 2.12 -11.60
C PHE A 88 -4.37 2.03 -12.90
N VAL A 89 -5.65 2.31 -12.87
CA VAL A 89 -6.53 2.27 -14.05
C VAL A 89 -6.02 3.18 -15.17
N ARG A 90 -5.47 4.35 -14.85
CA ARG A 90 -4.91 5.26 -15.85
C ARG A 90 -3.71 4.69 -16.59
N ALA A 91 -2.81 4.06 -15.88
CA ALA A 91 -1.63 3.40 -16.43
C ALA A 91 -1.03 2.43 -15.40
N HIS A 92 -0.78 1.19 -15.79
CA HIS A 92 -0.17 0.16 -14.94
C HIS A 92 0.76 -0.76 -15.74
N LEU A 93 1.55 -1.56 -15.04
CA LEU A 93 2.33 -2.60 -15.69
C LEU A 93 1.43 -3.76 -16.08
N ARG A 94 1.66 -4.32 -17.27
CA ARG A 94 0.98 -5.52 -17.74
C ARG A 94 1.09 -6.64 -16.71
N ASP A 95 0.02 -7.40 -16.55
CA ASP A 95 -0.08 -8.52 -15.61
C ASP A 95 0.15 -8.12 -14.15
N SER A 96 0.05 -6.84 -13.81
CA SER A 96 0.11 -6.38 -12.41
C SER A 96 -1.27 -6.41 -11.76
N THR A 97 -1.26 -6.69 -10.45
CA THR A 97 -2.48 -6.72 -9.61
C THR A 97 -2.50 -5.46 -8.74
N ASN A 98 -3.60 -4.70 -8.79
CA ASN A 98 -3.75 -3.55 -7.89
C ASN A 98 -4.10 -3.98 -6.46
N VAL A 99 -3.30 -3.55 -5.50
CA VAL A 99 -3.51 -3.80 -4.07
C VAL A 99 -3.57 -2.49 -3.32
N CYS A 100 -4.66 -1.75 -3.49
CA CYS A 100 -4.86 -0.47 -2.82
C CYS A 100 -5.33 -0.68 -1.36
N ALA A 101 -4.45 -1.20 -0.51
CA ALA A 101 -4.74 -1.47 0.90
C ALA A 101 -4.25 -0.34 1.82
N PRO A 102 -5.10 0.19 2.72
CA PRO A 102 -4.67 1.17 3.72
C PRO A 102 -3.54 0.63 4.61
N THR A 103 -2.54 1.46 4.90
CA THR A 103 -1.41 1.10 5.78
C THR A 103 -1.89 0.61 7.15
N THR A 104 -3.00 1.15 7.65
CA THR A 104 -3.61 0.74 8.92
C THR A 104 -4.10 -0.71 8.90
N LEU A 105 -4.61 -1.20 7.77
CA LEU A 105 -4.98 -2.61 7.59
C LEU A 105 -3.74 -3.49 7.50
N LEU A 106 -2.75 -3.10 6.71
CA LEU A 106 -1.51 -3.86 6.55
C LEU A 106 -0.73 -4.03 7.87
N ARG A 107 -0.93 -3.15 8.85
CA ARG A 107 -0.29 -3.25 10.17
C ARG A 107 -1.00 -4.20 11.13
N ARG A 108 -2.25 -4.56 10.89
CA ARG A 108 -3.01 -5.45 11.78
C ARG A 108 -2.56 -6.90 11.57
N SER A 109 -2.25 -7.61 12.65
CA SER A 109 -1.83 -9.02 12.60
C SER A 109 -2.90 -9.93 12.01
N GLU A 110 -4.15 -9.64 12.31
CA GLU A 110 -5.34 -10.37 11.86
C GLU A 110 -5.69 -10.14 10.38
N PHE A 111 -5.08 -9.15 9.73
CA PHE A 111 -5.23 -8.94 8.29
C PHE A 111 -4.22 -9.80 7.54
N THR A 112 -4.64 -10.98 7.13
CA THR A 112 -3.84 -12.00 6.45
C THR A 112 -3.87 -11.86 4.92
N ILE A 113 -3.12 -12.70 4.20
CA ILE A 113 -3.14 -12.74 2.73
C ILE A 113 -4.51 -13.19 2.21
N GLU A 114 -5.17 -14.10 2.89
CA GLU A 114 -6.53 -14.55 2.53
C GLU A 114 -7.53 -13.38 2.62
N ARG A 115 -7.43 -12.58 3.69
CA ARG A 115 -8.27 -11.38 3.83
C ARG A 115 -7.93 -10.29 2.82
N LEU A 116 -6.68 -10.19 2.42
CA LEU A 116 -6.28 -9.29 1.34
C LEU A 116 -6.95 -9.70 0.03
N GLU A 117 -6.93 -10.99 -0.31
CA GLU A 117 -7.59 -11.54 -1.48
C GLU A 117 -9.11 -11.31 -1.45
N GLU A 118 -9.76 -11.55 -0.30
CA GLU A 118 -11.21 -11.41 -0.15
C GLU A 118 -11.71 -9.96 -0.12
N GLN A 119 -10.94 -9.04 0.48
CA GLN A 119 -11.42 -7.70 0.81
C GLN A 119 -10.85 -6.60 -0.08
N ILE A 120 -9.74 -6.84 -0.74
CA ILE A 120 -9.00 -5.84 -1.53
C ILE A 120 -9.05 -6.16 -3.01
N LEU A 121 -8.97 -7.44 -3.40
CA LEU A 121 -9.05 -7.83 -4.80
C LEU A 121 -10.52 -8.01 -5.19
N ASP A 122 -10.96 -7.17 -6.12
CA ASP A 122 -12.28 -7.31 -6.70
C ASP A 122 -12.39 -8.61 -7.53
N GLU A 123 -13.60 -9.11 -7.70
CA GLU A 123 -13.87 -10.24 -8.60
C GLU A 123 -13.51 -9.84 -10.03
N GLY A 124 -12.47 -10.47 -10.59
CA GLY A 124 -11.98 -10.13 -11.92
C GLY A 124 -10.60 -10.71 -12.23
N PRO A 125 -9.98 -10.27 -13.32
CA PRO A 125 -8.72 -10.82 -13.80
C PRO A 125 -7.56 -10.69 -12.81
N GLU A 126 -7.55 -9.63 -11.98
CA GLU A 126 -6.51 -9.45 -10.96
C GLU A 126 -6.59 -10.53 -9.88
N LYS A 127 -7.80 -10.86 -9.43
CA LYS A 127 -8.03 -11.94 -8.45
C LYS A 127 -7.66 -13.30 -9.03
N GLU A 128 -8.06 -13.55 -10.27
CA GLU A 128 -7.69 -14.79 -10.97
C GLU A 128 -6.17 -14.91 -11.12
N THR A 129 -5.49 -13.85 -11.53
CA THR A 129 -4.02 -13.79 -11.63
C THR A 129 -3.37 -14.10 -10.29
N PHE A 130 -3.87 -13.51 -9.21
CA PHE A 130 -3.36 -13.74 -7.87
C PHE A 130 -3.58 -15.19 -7.41
N GLN A 131 -4.77 -15.75 -7.63
CA GLN A 131 -5.10 -17.14 -7.29
C GLN A 131 -4.28 -18.13 -8.10
N GLN A 132 -4.10 -17.88 -9.38
CA GLN A 132 -3.25 -18.68 -10.24
C GLN A 132 -1.82 -18.68 -9.72
N TRP A 133 -1.27 -17.51 -9.39
CA TRP A 133 0.06 -17.39 -8.81
C TRP A 133 0.17 -18.18 -7.49
N ARG A 134 -0.80 -18.10 -6.59
CA ARG A 134 -0.80 -18.89 -5.33
C ARG A 134 -0.73 -20.37 -5.60
N SER A 135 -1.51 -20.89 -6.54
CA SER A 135 -1.51 -22.33 -6.87
C SER A 135 -0.15 -22.83 -7.38
N TYR A 136 0.64 -21.96 -8.00
CA TYR A 136 2.00 -22.29 -8.43
C TYR A 136 3.03 -22.30 -7.30
N THR A 137 2.85 -21.45 -6.27
CA THR A 137 3.82 -21.30 -5.18
C THR A 137 3.76 -22.43 -4.16
N ASP A 138 2.71 -23.21 -4.14
CA ASP A 138 2.57 -24.39 -3.27
C ASP A 138 3.52 -25.54 -3.66
N ALA A 139 4.15 -25.47 -4.83
CA ALA A 139 5.14 -26.47 -5.26
C ALA A 139 6.55 -26.15 -4.72
N PRO A 140 7.18 -27.02 -3.94
CA PRO A 140 8.39 -26.72 -3.13
C PRO A 140 9.66 -26.46 -3.94
N SER A 141 9.69 -26.69 -5.24
CA SER A 141 10.87 -26.57 -6.09
C SER A 141 10.87 -25.38 -7.06
N ARG A 142 9.83 -24.53 -7.05
CA ARG A 142 9.69 -23.44 -8.03
C ARG A 142 10.25 -22.13 -7.51
N THR A 143 10.98 -21.44 -8.37
CA THR A 143 11.44 -20.07 -8.11
C THR A 143 10.34 -19.09 -8.45
N SER A 144 9.87 -18.36 -7.45
CA SER A 144 8.83 -17.35 -7.61
C SER A 144 9.22 -16.03 -6.95
N TRP A 145 8.79 -14.94 -7.54
CA TRP A 145 9.06 -13.59 -7.03
C TRP A 145 7.76 -12.84 -6.79
N ILE A 146 7.74 -12.06 -5.72
CA ILE A 146 6.75 -11.02 -5.49
C ILE A 146 7.46 -9.68 -5.61
N VAL A 147 6.99 -8.87 -6.54
CA VAL A 147 7.52 -7.53 -6.82
C VAL A 147 6.47 -6.51 -6.45
N ALA A 148 6.68 -5.75 -5.39
CA ALA A 148 5.79 -4.67 -5.01
C ALA A 148 6.30 -3.32 -5.53
N LEU A 149 5.39 -2.48 -6.01
CA LEU A 149 5.73 -1.13 -6.46
C LEU A 149 4.68 -0.13 -5.98
N ASP A 150 5.14 1.08 -5.72
CA ASP A 150 4.33 2.25 -5.45
C ASP A 150 4.59 3.33 -6.50
N THR A 151 4.29 4.59 -6.19
CA THR A 151 4.49 5.70 -7.14
C THR A 151 5.96 5.98 -7.40
N ASP A 152 6.78 6.15 -6.32
CA ASP A 152 8.11 6.77 -6.44
C ASP A 152 9.09 6.47 -5.29
N SER A 153 8.83 5.49 -4.44
CA SER A 153 9.68 5.22 -3.28
C SER A 153 11.10 4.81 -3.67
N THR A 154 12.08 5.57 -3.19
CA THR A 154 13.51 5.27 -3.38
C THR A 154 14.13 4.56 -2.19
N LYS A 155 13.60 4.77 -0.98
CA LYS A 155 14.00 4.13 0.28
C LYS A 155 12.78 3.96 1.18
N PRO A 156 11.98 2.93 0.99
CA PRO A 156 10.83 2.71 1.85
C PRO A 156 11.28 2.41 3.28
N THR A 157 10.65 3.08 4.23
CA THR A 157 10.91 2.87 5.66
C THR A 157 9.61 2.50 6.37
N SER A 158 9.69 1.57 7.29
CA SER A 158 8.53 1.16 8.12
C SER A 158 8.13 2.23 9.15
N ILE A 159 9.05 3.15 9.45
CA ILE A 159 8.91 4.24 10.41
C ILE A 159 9.23 5.53 9.65
N GLY A 160 8.23 6.31 9.31
CA GLY A 160 8.50 7.60 8.70
C GLY A 160 7.25 8.33 8.26
N ARG A 161 7.31 9.64 8.42
CA ARG A 161 6.42 10.56 7.72
C ARG A 161 6.69 10.36 6.24
N SER A 162 5.68 9.97 5.52
CA SER A 162 5.72 9.88 4.07
C SER A 162 6.28 11.17 3.49
N SER A 163 7.32 11.08 2.68
CA SER A 163 7.52 12.03 1.60
C SER A 163 6.21 12.13 0.81
N ALA A 164 5.93 13.23 0.16
CA ALA A 164 4.64 13.54 -0.47
C ALA A 164 3.99 12.47 -1.38
N GLY A 165 4.63 11.35 -1.62
CA GLY A 165 4.13 10.17 -2.37
C GLY A 165 3.69 8.97 -1.54
N GLY A 166 3.96 8.92 -0.23
CA GLY A 166 3.28 8.10 0.78
C GLY A 166 3.36 6.57 0.73
N GLY A 167 3.91 5.93 -0.27
CA GLY A 167 3.82 4.47 -0.50
C GLY A 167 4.68 3.57 0.40
N GLY A 168 5.83 4.05 0.85
CA GLY A 168 6.83 3.23 1.53
C GLY A 168 6.36 2.34 2.68
N PRO A 169 5.60 2.84 3.68
CA PRO A 169 5.12 2.01 4.77
C PRO A 169 4.09 0.95 4.36
N SER A 170 3.27 1.24 3.33
CA SER A 170 2.31 0.28 2.78
C SER A 170 3.02 -0.81 2.00
N LEU A 171 4.02 -0.46 1.21
CA LEU A 171 4.85 -1.36 0.43
C LEU A 171 5.54 -2.40 1.30
N LEU A 172 6.25 -1.96 2.35
CA LEU A 172 6.90 -2.87 3.30
C LEU A 172 5.87 -3.67 4.12
N GLY A 173 4.74 -3.04 4.47
CA GLY A 173 3.64 -3.70 5.17
C GLY A 173 3.06 -4.86 4.37
N LEU A 174 2.88 -4.66 3.06
CA LEU A 174 2.39 -5.69 2.15
C LEU A 174 3.40 -6.86 2.04
N LEU A 175 4.67 -6.58 1.75
CA LEU A 175 5.70 -7.61 1.65
C LEU A 175 5.83 -8.42 2.94
N ARG A 176 5.71 -7.76 4.10
CA ARG A 176 5.71 -8.44 5.40
C ARG A 176 4.55 -9.43 5.55
N LYS A 177 3.38 -9.17 4.95
CA LYS A 177 2.26 -10.13 5.01
C LYS A 177 2.62 -11.46 4.37
N PHE A 178 3.25 -11.42 3.21
CA PHE A 178 3.73 -12.63 2.53
C PHE A 178 4.83 -13.35 3.32
N ASP A 179 5.75 -12.59 3.91
CA ASP A 179 6.81 -13.15 4.75
C ASP A 179 6.25 -13.87 5.99
N VAL A 180 5.32 -13.23 6.69
CA VAL A 180 4.63 -13.82 7.87
C VAL A 180 3.78 -15.03 7.48
N ALA A 181 3.15 -15.01 6.30
CA ALA A 181 2.42 -16.16 5.76
C ALA A 181 3.34 -17.32 5.34
N GLY A 182 4.66 -17.16 5.46
CA GLY A 182 5.63 -18.24 5.20
C GLY A 182 6.05 -18.38 3.75
N TYR A 183 5.84 -17.35 2.92
CA TYR A 183 6.30 -17.37 1.53
C TYR A 183 7.82 -17.60 1.43
N LYS A 184 8.23 -18.54 0.58
CA LYS A 184 9.63 -19.01 0.46
C LYS A 184 10.39 -18.41 -0.72
N GLY A 185 9.68 -17.74 -1.64
CA GLY A 185 10.31 -17.07 -2.78
C GLY A 185 10.96 -15.74 -2.43
N THR A 186 11.31 -14.99 -3.45
CA THR A 186 11.95 -13.68 -3.30
C THR A 186 10.90 -12.58 -3.14
N LEU A 187 11.04 -11.81 -2.06
CA LEU A 187 10.25 -10.60 -1.81
C LEU A 187 11.07 -9.38 -2.17
N CYS A 188 10.60 -8.56 -3.10
CA CYS A 188 11.30 -7.38 -3.56
C CYS A 188 10.35 -6.20 -3.81
N TRP A 189 10.95 -5.01 -3.91
CA TRP A 189 10.27 -3.77 -4.21
C TRP A 189 11.04 -2.98 -5.26
N VAL A 190 10.34 -2.20 -6.09
CA VAL A 190 10.94 -1.45 -7.19
C VAL A 190 11.43 -0.08 -6.70
N ARG A 191 12.73 0.19 -6.86
CA ARG A 191 13.31 1.49 -6.52
C ARG A 191 12.78 2.59 -7.45
N GLY A 192 12.25 3.66 -6.85
CA GLY A 192 11.64 4.77 -7.58
C GLY A 192 10.25 4.45 -8.14
N GLY A 193 9.68 3.29 -7.78
CA GLY A 193 8.32 2.91 -8.07
C GLY A 193 7.96 2.92 -9.56
N PHE A 194 6.68 3.12 -9.83
CA PHE A 194 6.14 3.18 -11.20
C PHE A 194 6.76 4.30 -12.04
N HIS A 195 7.04 5.47 -11.43
CA HIS A 195 7.66 6.58 -12.15
C HIS A 195 9.03 6.23 -12.72
N ALA A 196 9.86 5.53 -11.94
CA ALA A 196 11.17 5.13 -12.43
C ALA A 196 11.08 4.11 -13.56
N VAL A 197 10.11 3.21 -13.52
CA VAL A 197 9.87 2.26 -14.62
C VAL A 197 9.43 2.98 -15.89
N THR A 198 8.46 3.90 -15.80
CA THR A 198 7.94 4.63 -16.96
C THR A 198 8.98 5.56 -17.61
N ALA A 199 9.99 5.99 -16.85
CA ALA A 199 11.08 6.82 -17.37
C ALA A 199 12.10 6.05 -18.20
N LEU A 200 12.06 4.70 -18.20
CA LEU A 200 13.01 3.88 -18.95
C LEU A 200 12.64 3.76 -20.42
N ALA A 201 13.64 3.80 -21.28
CA ALA A 201 13.47 3.47 -22.68
C ALA A 201 13.02 2.00 -22.84
N GLY A 202 11.99 1.75 -23.65
CA GLY A 202 11.43 0.42 -23.86
C GLY A 202 10.44 -0.05 -22.81
N SER A 203 10.09 0.78 -21.81
CA SER A 203 9.06 0.43 -20.83
C SER A 203 7.64 0.45 -21.41
N ALA A 204 7.41 1.23 -22.48
CA ALA A 204 6.08 1.45 -23.05
C ALA A 204 5.37 0.14 -23.50
N GLU A 205 6.11 -0.88 -23.90
CA GLU A 205 5.56 -2.19 -24.28
C GLU A 205 4.96 -2.98 -23.09
N PHE A 206 5.36 -2.61 -21.86
CA PHE A 206 4.90 -3.23 -20.61
C PHE A 206 3.88 -2.38 -19.85
N ILE A 207 3.50 -1.22 -20.38
CA ILE A 207 2.55 -0.33 -19.74
C ILE A 207 1.22 -0.41 -20.47
N GLU A 208 0.18 -0.73 -19.73
CA GLU A 208 -1.20 -0.72 -20.18
C GLU A 208 -1.89 0.54 -19.71
N HIS A 209 -2.75 1.07 -20.56
CA HIS A 209 -3.58 2.24 -20.32
C HIS A 209 -5.04 1.84 -20.51
N ASP A 210 -5.92 2.31 -19.63
CA ASP A 210 -7.35 2.14 -19.85
C ASP A 210 -7.79 3.01 -21.05
N THR A 211 -8.19 2.35 -22.12
CA THR A 211 -8.62 2.99 -23.37
C THR A 211 -10.08 3.41 -23.36
N THR A 212 -10.77 3.35 -22.24
CA THR A 212 -12.21 3.64 -22.14
C THR A 212 -12.60 5.08 -22.44
N GLU A 213 -11.67 6.04 -22.56
CA GLU A 213 -11.99 7.43 -22.90
C GLU A 213 -11.95 7.79 -24.39
N SER A 214 -11.59 6.87 -25.30
CA SER A 214 -11.39 7.21 -26.74
C SER A 214 -12.60 6.95 -27.65
N SER A 215 -13.74 6.50 -27.14
CA SER A 215 -14.87 6.08 -27.99
C SER A 215 -16.16 6.86 -27.80
N SER A 216 -16.10 8.18 -27.63
CA SER A 216 -17.34 8.97 -27.75
C SER A 216 -17.09 10.43 -28.09
N TYR A 217 -16.77 10.71 -29.35
CA TYR A 217 -17.27 11.91 -30.02
C TYR A 217 -17.05 11.81 -31.53
N ILE A 218 -17.93 11.13 -32.24
CA ILE A 218 -18.13 11.37 -33.68
C ILE A 218 -19.21 12.45 -33.75
N PRO A 219 -18.90 13.70 -34.12
CA PRO A 219 -19.94 14.67 -34.40
C PRO A 219 -20.67 14.25 -35.66
N HIS A 220 -21.96 13.95 -35.55
CA HIS A 220 -22.86 13.85 -36.69
C HIS A 220 -22.84 15.17 -37.42
N THR A 221 -22.05 15.28 -38.47
CA THR A 221 -22.18 16.34 -39.48
C THR A 221 -23.51 16.15 -40.17
N MET A 222 -24.47 17.06 -39.88
CA MET A 222 -25.70 17.22 -40.64
C MET A 222 -25.32 17.47 -42.12
N ARG A 223 -25.75 16.59 -43.00
CA ARG A 223 -25.83 16.87 -44.43
C ARG A 223 -27.19 17.56 -44.67
N HIS A 224 -27.10 18.77 -45.17
CA HIS A 224 -28.21 19.47 -45.87
C HIS A 224 -28.29 18.96 -47.32
#